data_bf27d1f6f1169ade36c22746d91dff37
#
_entry.id   bf27d1f6f1169ade36c22746d91dff37
#
_cell.length_a   1.000
_cell.length_b   1.000
_cell.length_c   1.000
_cell.angle_alpha   90.00
_cell.angle_beta   90.00
_cell.angle_gamma   90.00
#
_symmetry.space_group_name_H-M   'P 1'
#
loop_
_entity.id
_entity.type
_entity.pdbx_description
1 polymer ?
#
loop_
_entity_poly.entity_id
_entity_poly.type
_entity_poly.pdbx_seq_one_letter_code
_entity_poly.pdbx_strand_id
1 'polypeptide(L)'
;SEPSRADQSNYVVAFVGTQADKMKDAMKEMKRILDDVPQIEYQFEASKQAIQSKIESERIMKSSIFWTYMANKKMGLDYDYRKDIYEFAQNATLEQMDEFFSKHVENKTYAIMVMGNKELLNMEELEALGKVVEIQAEDLFNY
;
A
#
# COMPACT_ATOMS: atom_id res chain seq x y z
N SER A 1 0.35 -3.37 2.34
CA SER A 1 0.62 -4.72 1.82
C SER A 1 0.22 -5.75 2.84
N GLU A 2 -0.22 -6.89 2.37
CA GLU A 2 -0.53 -8.02 3.25
C GLU A 2 0.77 -8.79 3.55
N PRO A 3 1.09 -9.06 4.82
CA PRO A 3 2.22 -9.92 5.14
C PRO A 3 1.92 -11.34 4.67
N SER A 4 2.95 -12.07 4.30
CA SER A 4 2.81 -13.49 3.90
C SER A 4 3.00 -14.47 5.07
N ARG A 5 3.35 -13.94 6.24
CA ARG A 5 3.60 -14.70 7.48
C ARG A 5 3.19 -13.88 8.70
N ALA A 6 2.78 -14.55 9.77
CA ALA A 6 2.33 -13.91 11.01
C ALA A 6 3.40 -13.05 11.73
N ASP A 7 4.68 -13.34 11.48
CA ASP A 7 5.82 -12.61 12.07
C ASP A 7 6.28 -11.40 11.24
N GLN A 8 5.65 -11.12 10.12
CA GLN A 8 5.96 -9.98 9.27
C GLN A 8 5.11 -8.76 9.62
N SER A 9 5.72 -7.58 9.55
CA SER A 9 5.00 -6.33 9.70
C SER A 9 4.25 -5.95 8.42
N ASN A 10 3.10 -5.32 8.59
CA ASN A 10 2.43 -4.62 7.51
C ASN A 10 3.20 -3.35 7.14
N TYR A 11 3.14 -2.95 5.89
CA TYR A 11 3.66 -1.68 5.42
C TYR A 11 2.72 -1.04 4.40
N VAL A 12 2.75 0.27 4.34
CA VAL A 12 1.99 1.05 3.36
C VAL A 12 2.96 1.49 2.27
N VAL A 13 2.58 1.29 1.02
CA VAL A 13 3.33 1.75 -0.15
C VAL A 13 2.43 2.65 -0.97
N ALA A 14 2.92 3.85 -1.24
CA ALA A 14 2.34 4.74 -2.24
C ALA A 14 3.27 4.76 -3.45
N PHE A 15 2.71 4.63 -4.63
CA PHE A 15 3.44 4.61 -5.90
C PHE A 15 2.86 5.63 -6.87
N VAL A 16 3.74 6.37 -7.53
CA VAL A 16 3.37 7.27 -8.64
C VAL A 16 4.36 7.15 -9.77
N GLY A 17 3.87 7.00 -11.00
CA GLY A 17 4.66 7.11 -12.22
C GLY A 17 4.48 8.50 -12.82
N THR A 18 5.58 9.20 -13.10
CA THR A 18 5.56 10.55 -13.68
C THR A 18 6.77 10.80 -14.55
N GLN A 19 6.78 11.91 -15.27
CA GLN A 19 7.96 12.39 -15.98
C GLN A 19 8.98 12.93 -14.95
N ALA A 20 10.26 12.84 -15.27
CA ALA A 20 11.33 13.24 -14.37
C ALA A 20 11.24 14.73 -13.96
N ASP A 21 10.85 15.61 -14.89
CA ASP A 21 10.66 17.05 -14.66
C ASP A 21 9.46 17.38 -13.75
N LYS A 22 8.56 16.41 -13.53
CA LYS A 22 7.37 16.53 -12.66
C LYS A 22 7.56 15.81 -11.29
N MET A 23 8.73 15.28 -11.04
CA MET A 23 9.03 14.54 -9.81
C MET A 23 8.67 15.34 -8.56
N LYS A 24 9.08 16.61 -8.49
CA LYS A 24 8.82 17.49 -7.35
C LYS A 24 7.33 17.65 -7.04
N ASP A 25 6.54 17.95 -8.08
CA ASP A 25 5.11 18.15 -7.91
C ASP A 25 4.42 16.85 -7.50
N ALA A 26 4.80 15.72 -8.10
CA ALA A 26 4.27 14.40 -7.77
C ALA A 26 4.60 14.02 -6.32
N MET A 27 5.81 14.26 -5.86
CA MET A 27 6.22 13.97 -4.47
C MET A 27 5.49 14.88 -3.47
N LYS A 28 5.33 16.16 -3.79
CA LYS A 28 4.57 17.10 -2.94
C LYS A 28 3.12 16.66 -2.79
N GLU A 29 2.46 16.29 -3.88
CA GLU A 29 1.08 15.84 -3.84
C GLU A 29 0.94 14.48 -3.14
N MET A 30 1.86 13.56 -3.37
CA MET A 30 1.88 12.28 -2.65
C MET A 30 2.01 12.50 -1.14
N LYS A 31 2.96 13.35 -0.72
CA LYS A 31 3.12 13.69 0.69
C LYS A 31 1.85 14.32 1.26
N ARG A 32 1.23 15.26 0.54
CA ARG A 32 -0.02 15.89 0.96
C ARG A 32 -1.12 14.87 1.21
N ILE A 33 -1.28 13.89 0.32
CA ILE A 33 -2.28 12.82 0.48
C ILE A 33 -1.95 11.90 1.65
N LEU A 34 -0.67 11.65 1.90
CA LEU A 34 -0.25 10.82 3.04
C LEU A 34 -0.34 11.55 4.39
N ASP A 35 -0.26 12.86 4.38
CA ASP A 35 -0.42 13.68 5.60
C ASP A 35 -1.90 14.02 5.87
N ASP A 36 -2.75 14.07 4.85
CA ASP A 36 -4.17 14.40 4.96
C ASP A 36 -4.98 13.69 3.86
N VAL A 37 -5.57 12.57 4.19
CA VAL A 37 -6.42 11.82 3.27
C VAL A 37 -7.74 12.55 3.06
N PRO A 38 -8.09 12.89 1.81
CA PRO A 38 -9.40 13.46 1.52
C PRO A 38 -10.52 12.50 1.90
N GLN A 39 -11.37 12.91 2.81
CA GLN A 39 -12.54 12.14 3.22
C GLN A 39 -13.67 12.33 2.19
N ILE A 40 -13.74 11.45 1.21
CA ILE A 40 -14.75 11.48 0.15
C ILE A 40 -15.71 10.30 0.34
N GLU A 41 -16.86 10.55 0.94
CA GLU A 41 -17.87 9.55 1.28
C GLU A 41 -18.25 8.66 0.09
N TYR A 42 -18.47 9.24 -1.08
CA TYR A 42 -18.78 8.48 -2.29
C TYR A 42 -17.68 7.47 -2.65
N GLN A 43 -16.40 7.86 -2.57
CA GLN A 43 -15.30 6.97 -2.89
C GLN A 43 -15.13 5.89 -1.83
N PHE A 44 -15.38 6.21 -0.58
CA PHE A 44 -15.37 5.25 0.52
C PHE A 44 -16.44 4.18 0.31
N GLU A 45 -17.69 4.56 0.07
CA GLU A 45 -18.77 3.62 -0.20
C GLU A 45 -18.53 2.79 -1.48
N ALA A 46 -18.03 3.39 -2.53
CA ALA A 46 -17.65 2.67 -3.75
C ALA A 46 -16.54 1.64 -3.48
N SER A 47 -15.57 1.95 -2.62
CA SER A 47 -14.50 1.03 -2.22
C SER A 47 -15.04 -0.15 -1.40
N LYS A 48 -15.97 0.08 -0.48
CA LYS A 48 -16.65 -0.98 0.26
C LYS A 48 -17.36 -1.96 -0.68
N GLN A 49 -18.14 -1.42 -1.61
CA GLN A 49 -18.84 -2.22 -2.62
C GLN A 49 -17.86 -3.00 -3.51
N ALA A 50 -16.75 -2.40 -3.90
CA ALA A 50 -15.74 -3.07 -4.71
C ALA A 50 -15.10 -4.25 -3.98
N ILE A 51 -14.81 -4.12 -2.68
CA ILE A 51 -14.29 -5.22 -1.84
C ILE A 51 -15.30 -6.36 -1.76
N GLN A 52 -16.56 -6.06 -1.47
CA GLN A 52 -17.64 -7.05 -1.39
C GLN A 52 -17.82 -7.78 -2.72
N SER A 53 -17.98 -7.03 -3.80
CA SER A 53 -18.15 -7.60 -5.15
C SER A 53 -16.96 -8.46 -5.58
N LYS A 54 -15.74 -8.07 -5.21
CA LYS A 54 -14.54 -8.88 -5.47
C LYS A 54 -14.64 -10.24 -4.78
N ILE A 55 -15.01 -10.26 -3.49
CA ILE A 55 -15.12 -11.50 -2.72
C ILE A 55 -16.29 -12.37 -3.25
N GLU A 56 -17.43 -11.76 -3.57
CA GLU A 56 -18.61 -12.47 -4.09
C GLU A 56 -18.38 -13.08 -5.47
N SER A 57 -17.62 -12.38 -6.33
CA SER A 57 -17.35 -12.84 -7.69
C SER A 57 -16.14 -13.77 -7.80
N GLU A 58 -15.33 -13.90 -6.75
CA GLU A 58 -14.13 -14.72 -6.76
C GLU A 58 -14.48 -16.21 -6.87
N ARG A 59 -14.05 -16.81 -7.97
CA ARG A 59 -14.25 -18.24 -8.17
C ARG A 59 -13.22 -19.06 -7.40
N ILE A 60 -13.67 -19.81 -6.42
CA ILE A 60 -12.83 -20.76 -5.68
C ILE A 60 -12.61 -22.00 -6.54
N MET A 61 -11.39 -22.19 -7.01
CA MET A 61 -10.98 -23.38 -7.76
C MET A 61 -10.46 -24.46 -6.79
N LYS A 62 -10.77 -25.73 -7.08
CA LYS A 62 -10.29 -26.85 -6.24
C LYS A 62 -8.78 -26.85 -6.04
N SER A 63 -8.02 -26.49 -7.08
CA SER A 63 -6.57 -26.38 -7.03
C SER A 63 -6.05 -25.26 -6.12
N SER A 64 -6.83 -24.20 -5.90
CA SER A 64 -6.42 -23.08 -5.05
C SER A 64 -6.73 -23.28 -3.57
N ILE A 65 -7.68 -24.16 -3.23
CA ILE A 65 -8.10 -24.39 -1.83
C ILE A 65 -6.91 -24.75 -0.95
N PHE A 66 -6.11 -25.71 -1.39
CA PHE A 66 -4.94 -26.17 -0.64
C PHE A 66 -3.94 -25.02 -0.41
N TRP A 67 -3.62 -24.28 -1.46
CA TRP A 67 -2.64 -23.19 -1.38
C TRP A 67 -3.14 -22.03 -0.53
N THR A 68 -4.42 -21.69 -0.63
CA THR A 68 -5.06 -20.68 0.21
C THR A 68 -5.02 -21.11 1.69
N TYR A 69 -5.35 -22.36 1.97
CA TYR A 69 -5.26 -22.89 3.33
C TYR A 69 -3.82 -22.83 3.88
N MET A 70 -2.84 -23.23 3.09
CA MET A 70 -1.42 -23.16 3.48
C MET A 70 -0.94 -21.71 3.68
N ALA A 71 -1.41 -20.76 2.87
CA ALA A 71 -1.12 -19.35 3.05
C ALA A 71 -1.72 -18.82 4.37
N ASN A 72 -2.98 -19.13 4.64
CA ASN A 72 -3.64 -18.75 5.89
C ASN A 72 -2.93 -19.34 7.13
N LYS A 73 -2.51 -20.60 7.04
CA LYS A 73 -1.72 -21.23 8.12
C LYS A 73 -0.40 -20.49 8.41
N LYS A 74 0.30 -20.00 7.38
CA LYS A 74 1.51 -19.17 7.56
C LYS A 74 1.21 -17.86 8.26
N MET A 75 -0.01 -17.34 8.08
CA MET A 75 -0.52 -16.15 8.76
C MET A 75 -1.03 -16.43 10.19
N GLY A 76 -0.99 -17.68 10.65
CA GLY A 76 -1.53 -18.09 11.95
C GLY A 76 -3.06 -18.25 11.94
N LEU A 77 -3.67 -18.33 10.77
CA LEU A 77 -5.12 -18.49 10.60
C LEU A 77 -5.45 -19.93 10.19
N ASP A 78 -6.53 -20.49 10.72
CA ASP A 78 -7.03 -21.83 10.39
C ASP A 78 -8.39 -21.81 9.68
N TYR A 79 -8.81 -20.62 9.24
CA TYR A 79 -10.06 -20.36 8.55
C TYR A 79 -9.86 -19.41 7.36
N ASP A 80 -10.93 -19.22 6.57
CA ASP A 80 -10.94 -18.28 5.44
C ASP A 80 -11.28 -16.87 5.94
N TYR A 81 -10.25 -16.03 6.09
CA TYR A 81 -10.37 -14.66 6.61
C TYR A 81 -11.12 -13.70 5.67
N ARG A 82 -11.44 -14.11 4.42
CA ARG A 82 -12.24 -13.28 3.52
C ARG A 82 -13.63 -13.00 4.08
N LYS A 83 -14.16 -13.91 4.93
CA LYS A 83 -15.39 -13.65 5.65
C LYS A 83 -15.28 -12.42 6.55
N ASP A 84 -14.21 -12.32 7.31
CA ASP A 84 -13.98 -11.18 8.22
C ASP A 84 -13.80 -9.88 7.44
N ILE A 85 -13.09 -9.93 6.30
CA ILE A 85 -12.94 -8.77 5.41
C ILE A 85 -14.30 -8.34 4.85
N TYR A 86 -15.12 -9.28 4.43
CA TYR A 86 -16.46 -8.99 3.89
C TYR A 86 -17.36 -8.34 4.94
N GLU A 87 -17.45 -8.92 6.12
CA GLU A 87 -18.23 -8.40 7.24
C GLU A 87 -17.73 -7.03 7.71
N PHE A 88 -16.41 -6.85 7.77
CA PHE A 88 -15.81 -5.55 8.08
C PHE A 88 -16.14 -4.51 7.01
N ALA A 89 -15.94 -4.82 5.72
CA ALA A 89 -16.25 -3.90 4.63
C ALA A 89 -17.73 -3.50 4.62
N GLN A 90 -18.62 -4.42 4.97
CA GLN A 90 -20.07 -4.14 5.06
C GLN A 90 -20.38 -3.08 6.12
N ASN A 91 -19.71 -3.14 7.26
CA ASN A 91 -20.01 -2.32 8.44
C ASN A 91 -19.03 -1.15 8.68
N ALA A 92 -17.96 -1.08 7.90
CA ALA A 92 -16.93 -0.05 8.06
C ALA A 92 -17.50 1.35 7.87
N THR A 93 -17.04 2.29 8.68
CA THR A 93 -17.41 3.70 8.62
C THR A 93 -16.24 4.57 8.18
N LEU A 94 -16.55 5.74 7.64
CA LEU A 94 -15.54 6.71 7.24
C LEU A 94 -14.68 7.15 8.43
N GLU A 95 -15.29 7.27 9.61
CA GLU A 95 -14.62 7.61 10.86
C GLU A 95 -13.57 6.56 11.26
N GLN A 96 -13.91 5.26 11.14
CA GLN A 96 -12.93 4.17 11.38
C GLN A 96 -11.76 4.20 10.40
N MET A 97 -12.02 4.56 9.14
CA MET A 97 -10.97 4.73 8.14
C MET A 97 -10.05 5.89 8.52
N ASP A 98 -10.61 7.01 8.94
CA ASP A 98 -9.87 8.20 9.37
C ASP A 98 -9.00 7.91 10.60
N GLU A 99 -9.58 7.27 11.61
CA GLU A 99 -8.86 6.85 12.81
C GLU A 99 -7.68 5.92 12.47
N PHE A 100 -7.91 4.94 11.60
CA PHE A 100 -6.84 4.05 11.14
C PHE A 100 -5.74 4.83 10.43
N PHE A 101 -6.11 5.74 9.54
CA PHE A 101 -5.17 6.54 8.77
C PHE A 101 -4.31 7.44 9.66
N SER A 102 -4.94 8.19 10.55
CA SER A 102 -4.25 9.07 11.51
C SER A 102 -3.30 8.31 12.42
N LYS A 103 -3.68 7.11 12.83
CA LYS A 103 -2.85 6.27 13.70
C LYS A 103 -1.65 5.64 12.98
N HIS A 104 -1.83 5.20 11.73
CA HIS A 104 -0.88 4.30 11.07
C HIS A 104 -0.14 4.92 9.89
N VAL A 105 -0.66 5.97 9.27
CA VAL A 105 -0.12 6.55 8.04
C VAL A 105 0.30 8.01 8.23
N GLU A 106 -0.59 8.82 8.75
CA GLU A 106 -0.39 10.26 8.90
C GLU A 106 0.86 10.60 9.73
N ASN A 107 1.61 11.60 9.29
CA ASN A 107 2.81 12.12 9.99
C ASN A 107 3.87 11.06 10.33
N LYS A 108 3.96 9.99 9.55
CA LYS A 108 5.01 8.97 9.72
C LYS A 108 6.28 9.34 8.93
N THR A 109 7.38 8.73 9.32
CA THR A 109 8.62 8.79 8.54
C THR A 109 8.54 7.80 7.38
N TYR A 110 8.80 8.28 6.17
CA TYR A 110 8.76 7.48 4.95
C TYR A 110 10.17 7.23 4.43
N ALA A 111 10.39 6.02 3.91
CA ALA A 111 11.48 5.77 2.98
C ALA A 111 10.99 6.08 1.57
N ILE A 112 11.70 6.94 0.86
CA ILE A 112 11.35 7.37 -0.49
C ILE A 112 12.30 6.68 -1.46
N MET A 113 11.73 5.94 -2.42
CA MET A 113 12.52 5.33 -3.50
C MET A 113 12.17 6.02 -4.81
N VAL A 114 13.20 6.49 -5.52
CA VAL A 114 13.06 7.09 -6.84
C VAL A 114 13.81 6.22 -7.84
N MET A 115 13.15 5.86 -8.92
CA MET A 115 13.74 5.10 -10.02
C MET A 115 13.57 5.90 -11.32
N GLY A 116 14.66 6.18 -12.00
CA GLY A 116 14.62 6.95 -13.24
C GLY A 116 16.02 7.25 -13.78
N ASN A 117 16.07 7.98 -14.90
CA ASN A 117 17.35 8.46 -15.44
C ASN A 117 17.89 9.59 -14.55
N LYS A 118 19.03 9.35 -13.90
CA LYS A 118 19.67 10.30 -12.98
C LYS A 118 19.94 11.67 -13.60
N GLU A 119 20.30 11.72 -14.88
CA GLU A 119 20.60 12.99 -15.59
C GLU A 119 19.37 13.90 -15.72
N LEU A 120 18.17 13.33 -15.63
CA LEU A 120 16.91 14.05 -15.73
C LEU A 120 16.30 14.38 -14.35
N LEU A 121 16.86 13.84 -13.26
CA LEU A 121 16.38 14.06 -11.91
C LEU A 121 17.03 15.32 -11.30
N ASN A 122 16.25 16.08 -10.58
CA ASN A 122 16.77 17.19 -9.78
C ASN A 122 17.27 16.65 -8.43
N MET A 123 18.59 16.45 -8.32
CA MET A 123 19.21 15.90 -7.12
C MET A 123 19.07 16.82 -5.90
N GLU A 124 19.13 18.15 -6.09
CA GLU A 124 18.97 19.12 -4.99
C GLU A 124 17.60 18.98 -4.31
N GLU A 125 16.55 18.71 -5.09
CA GLU A 125 15.20 18.49 -4.56
C GLU A 125 15.10 17.17 -3.79
N LEU A 126 15.82 16.14 -4.19
CA LEU A 126 15.88 14.87 -3.46
C LEU A 126 16.65 15.04 -2.14
N GLU A 127 17.78 15.74 -2.16
CA GLU A 127 18.58 16.01 -0.97
C GLU A 127 17.83 16.88 0.06
N ALA A 128 16.95 17.77 -0.41
CA ALA A 128 16.09 18.56 0.46
C ALA A 128 15.07 17.72 1.24
N LEU A 129 14.75 16.52 0.79
CA LEU A 129 13.81 15.60 1.45
C LEU A 129 14.50 14.69 2.48
N GLY A 130 15.82 14.53 2.36
CA GLY A 130 16.56 13.69 3.27
C GLY A 130 17.88 13.20 2.69
N LYS A 131 18.56 12.31 3.41
CA LYS A 131 19.80 11.71 2.94
C LYS A 131 19.53 10.84 1.72
N VAL A 132 20.14 11.21 0.58
CA VAL A 132 20.09 10.40 -0.64
C VAL A 132 21.16 9.31 -0.58
N VAL A 133 20.77 8.09 -0.91
CA VAL A 133 21.66 6.95 -1.11
C VAL A 133 21.41 6.41 -2.50
N GLU A 134 22.41 6.48 -3.34
CA GLU A 134 22.37 5.90 -4.68
C GLU A 134 22.63 4.40 -4.60
N ILE A 135 21.77 3.61 -5.21
CA ILE A 135 21.87 2.15 -5.25
C ILE A 135 22.07 1.75 -6.70
N GLN A 136 23.13 1.01 -6.99
CA GLN A 136 23.39 0.45 -8.31
C GLN A 136 22.74 -0.92 -8.45
N ALA A 137 22.55 -1.36 -9.69
CA ALA A 137 21.94 -2.68 -9.93
C ALA A 137 22.79 -3.82 -9.30
N GLU A 138 24.10 -3.65 -9.28
CA GLU A 138 25.05 -4.59 -8.69
C GLU A 138 24.92 -4.71 -7.16
N ASP A 139 24.45 -3.64 -6.50
CA ASP A 139 24.20 -3.63 -5.05
C ASP A 139 22.93 -4.45 -4.69
N LEU A 140 22.01 -4.58 -5.62
CA LEU A 140 20.74 -5.30 -5.43
C LEU A 140 20.84 -6.77 -5.84
N PHE A 141 21.67 -7.07 -6.81
CA PHE A 141 21.82 -8.40 -7.38
C PHE A 141 23.27 -8.85 -7.21
N ASN A 142 23.50 -9.85 -6.39
CA ASN A 142 24.82 -10.51 -6.27
C ASN A 142 25.09 -11.30 -7.57
N TYR A 143 25.61 -10.64 -8.59
CA TYR A 143 26.15 -11.30 -9.78
C TYR A 143 27.62 -11.64 -9.57
#